data_6412967060048ca5027911218e8536be
#
_entry.id   6412967060048ca5027911218e8536be
#
_cell.length_a   1.000
_cell.length_b   1.000
_cell.length_c   1.000
_cell.angle_alpha   90.00
_cell.angle_beta   90.00
_cell.angle_gamma   90.00
#
_symmetry.space_group_name_H-M   'P 1'
#
loop_
_entity.id
_entity.type
_entity.pdbx_description
1 polymer ?
#
loop_
_entity_poly.entity_id
_entity_poly.type
_entity_poly.pdbx_seq_one_letter_code
_entity_poly.pdbx_strand_id
1 'polypeptide(L)'
;MNTFIEKALHGNMDSDRHLVSIFAMALASRGKVFVELGVREGHTTEPLYEAAKLNKGHLWSVDLNDPTHFKPNNGNYTFLKQDSIKFLEQWPKDKKIDV
;
A
#
# COMPACT_ATOMS: atom_id res chain seq x y z
N MET A 1 6.95 2.57 -17.84
CA MET A 1 5.58 2.49 -17.34
C MET A 1 5.55 1.72 -16.03
N ASN A 2 4.67 2.08 -15.14
CA ASN A 2 4.57 1.40 -13.84
C ASN A 2 4.03 -0.01 -14.00
N THR A 3 4.60 -0.98 -13.26
CA THR A 3 4.19 -2.38 -13.32
C THR A 3 2.74 -2.61 -12.97
N PHE A 4 2.18 -1.82 -12.04
CA PHE A 4 0.77 -2.03 -11.68
C PHE A 4 -0.18 -1.63 -12.79
N ILE A 5 0.19 -0.70 -13.67
CA ILE A 5 -0.62 -0.34 -14.82
C ILE A 5 -0.63 -1.50 -15.83
N GLU A 6 0.51 -2.12 -16.06
CA GLU A 6 0.59 -3.29 -16.93
C GLU A 6 -0.22 -4.46 -16.37
N LYS A 7 -0.15 -4.70 -15.06
CA LYS A 7 -0.95 -5.74 -14.41
C LYS A 7 -2.45 -5.49 -14.55
N ALA A 8 -2.87 -4.23 -14.44
CA ALA A 8 -4.28 -3.86 -14.58
C ALA A 8 -4.80 -4.19 -15.97
N LEU A 9 -3.94 -4.05 -16.99
CA LEU A 9 -4.31 -4.31 -18.38
C LEU A 9 -4.18 -5.78 -18.77
N HIS A 10 -3.21 -6.50 -18.21
CA HIS A 10 -2.84 -7.84 -18.69
C HIS A 10 -2.66 -8.89 -17.59
N GLY A 11 -2.86 -8.54 -16.33
CA GLY A 11 -2.63 -9.45 -15.22
C GLY A 11 -3.72 -10.50 -15.07
N ASN A 12 -3.39 -11.57 -14.31
CA ASN A 12 -4.28 -12.70 -14.07
C ASN A 12 -4.83 -12.77 -12.64
N MET A 13 -4.32 -11.92 -11.73
CA MET A 13 -4.79 -11.89 -10.34
C MET A 13 -6.07 -11.07 -10.23
N ASP A 14 -6.94 -11.44 -9.29
CA ASP A 14 -8.20 -10.73 -9.08
C ASP A 14 -8.01 -9.23 -8.82
N SER A 15 -6.97 -8.88 -8.05
CA SER A 15 -6.69 -7.50 -7.71
C SER A 15 -6.10 -6.68 -8.87
N ASP A 16 -5.56 -7.33 -9.90
CA ASP A 16 -4.83 -6.62 -10.97
C ASP A 16 -5.71 -5.62 -11.70
N ARG A 17 -6.98 -5.96 -11.89
CA ARG A 17 -7.93 -5.08 -12.60
C ARG A 17 -8.23 -3.79 -11.85
N HIS A 18 -7.98 -3.79 -10.55
CA HIS A 18 -8.32 -2.66 -9.67
C HIS A 18 -7.11 -1.81 -9.28
N LEU A 19 -5.92 -2.17 -9.76
CA LEU A 19 -4.69 -1.50 -9.31
C LEU A 19 -4.66 -0.02 -9.70
N VAL A 20 -5.11 0.30 -10.91
CA VAL A 20 -5.16 1.70 -11.35
C VAL A 20 -6.19 2.49 -10.56
N SER A 21 -7.35 1.87 -10.25
CA SER A 21 -8.38 2.51 -9.44
C SER A 21 -7.87 2.78 -8.01
N ILE A 22 -7.17 1.81 -7.43
CA ILE A 22 -6.57 1.98 -6.10
C ILE A 22 -5.60 3.16 -6.11
N PHE A 23 -4.73 3.23 -7.11
CA PHE A 23 -3.78 4.32 -7.26
C PHE A 23 -4.50 5.66 -7.40
N ALA A 24 -5.48 5.74 -8.30
CA ALA A 24 -6.19 6.99 -8.57
C ALA A 24 -6.94 7.50 -7.34
N MET A 25 -7.63 6.61 -6.63
CA MET A 25 -8.37 6.98 -5.42
C MET A 25 -7.43 7.43 -4.31
N ALA A 26 -6.34 6.69 -4.11
CA ALA A 26 -5.36 7.03 -3.09
C ALA A 26 -4.70 8.38 -3.38
N LEU A 27 -4.32 8.61 -4.64
CA LEU A 27 -3.71 9.87 -5.06
C LEU A 27 -4.69 11.04 -4.90
N ALA A 28 -5.93 10.85 -5.34
CA ALA A 28 -6.96 11.89 -5.30
C ALA A 28 -7.37 12.27 -3.88
N SER A 29 -7.17 11.39 -2.92
CA SER A 29 -7.47 11.68 -1.51
C SER A 29 -6.59 12.81 -0.96
N ARG A 30 -5.42 13.04 -1.58
CA ARG A 30 -4.38 13.95 -1.10
C ARG A 30 -3.89 13.60 0.29
N GLY A 31 -4.18 12.37 0.73
CA GLY A 31 -3.78 11.90 2.04
C GLY A 31 -2.29 11.63 2.12
N LYS A 32 -1.78 11.58 3.34
CA LYS A 32 -0.36 11.33 3.62
C LYS A 32 -0.13 10.12 4.51
N VAL A 33 -1.17 9.58 5.11
CA VAL A 33 -1.07 8.43 6.00
C VAL A 33 -1.84 7.28 5.36
N PHE A 34 -1.10 6.34 4.80
CA PHE A 34 -1.64 5.20 4.08
C PHE A 34 -1.32 3.93 4.86
N VAL A 35 -2.31 3.06 5.03
CA VAL A 35 -2.13 1.78 5.73
C VAL A 35 -2.69 0.66 4.87
N GLU A 36 -1.89 -0.38 4.71
CA GLU A 36 -2.28 -1.59 4.01
C GLU A 36 -2.26 -2.77 4.97
N LEU A 37 -3.38 -3.44 5.13
CA LEU A 37 -3.49 -4.63 5.97
C LEU A 37 -3.58 -5.85 5.07
N GLY A 38 -2.61 -6.77 5.19
CA GLY A 38 -2.54 -7.93 4.33
C GLY A 38 -1.86 -7.61 3.01
N VAL A 39 -0.55 -7.78 2.97
CA VAL A 39 0.28 -7.41 1.80
C VAL A 39 0.34 -8.51 0.76
N ARG A 40 0.42 -9.75 1.22
CA ARG A 40 0.67 -10.92 0.37
C ARG A 40 1.99 -10.74 -0.40
N GLU A 41 1.93 -10.73 -1.73
CA GLU A 41 3.11 -10.59 -2.56
C GLU A 41 3.48 -9.13 -2.84
N GLY A 42 2.61 -8.18 -2.48
CA GLY A 42 2.87 -6.76 -2.66
C GLY A 42 2.28 -6.16 -3.93
N HIS A 43 1.30 -6.82 -4.56
CA HIS A 43 0.69 -6.31 -5.79
C HIS A 43 -0.10 -5.02 -5.57
N THR A 44 -0.83 -4.93 -4.45
CA THR A 44 -1.57 -3.71 -4.11
C THR A 44 -0.67 -2.68 -3.42
N THR A 45 0.46 -3.11 -2.88
CA THR A 45 1.42 -2.23 -2.25
C THR A 45 1.98 -1.21 -3.23
N GLU A 46 2.29 -1.64 -4.46
CA GLU A 46 2.90 -0.77 -5.45
C GLU A 46 2.06 0.47 -5.77
N PRO A 47 0.76 0.35 -6.13
CA PRO A 47 -0.04 1.55 -6.41
C PRO A 47 -0.23 2.44 -5.18
N LEU A 48 -0.38 1.87 -3.99
CA LEU A 48 -0.50 2.66 -2.76
C LEU A 48 0.81 3.41 -2.47
N TYR A 49 1.95 2.73 -2.64
CA TYR A 49 3.25 3.34 -2.44
C TYR A 49 3.50 4.48 -3.42
N GLU A 50 3.19 4.28 -4.70
CA GLU A 50 3.36 5.34 -5.70
C GLU A 50 2.49 6.55 -5.39
N ALA A 51 1.24 6.34 -4.95
CA ALA A 51 0.36 7.43 -4.55
C ALA A 51 0.91 8.16 -3.32
N ALA A 52 1.40 7.40 -2.34
CA ALA A 52 1.98 8.01 -1.13
C ALA A 52 3.18 8.88 -1.47
N LYS A 53 4.05 8.41 -2.36
CA LYS A 53 5.20 9.22 -2.81
C LYS A 53 4.76 10.53 -3.46
N LEU A 54 3.80 10.46 -4.35
CA LEU A 54 3.31 11.65 -5.06
C LEU A 54 2.65 12.64 -4.11
N ASN A 55 1.99 12.14 -3.06
CA ASN A 55 1.37 12.98 -2.04
C ASN A 55 2.36 13.41 -0.95
N LYS A 56 3.63 13.01 -1.05
CA LYS A 56 4.65 13.27 -0.04
C LYS A 56 4.27 12.69 1.32
N GLY A 57 3.64 11.53 1.29
CA GLY A 57 3.18 10.82 2.48
C GLY A 57 3.97 9.56 2.75
N HIS A 58 3.38 8.66 3.51
CA HIS A 58 4.03 7.42 3.94
C HIS A 58 3.03 6.28 3.90
N LEU A 59 3.48 5.09 3.48
CA LEU A 59 2.70 3.87 3.49
C LEU A 59 3.23 2.92 4.56
N TRP A 60 2.34 2.47 5.43
CA TRP A 60 2.62 1.38 6.39
C TRP A 60 1.90 0.14 5.90
N SER A 61 2.65 -0.92 5.64
CA SER A 61 2.09 -2.21 5.23
C SER A 61 2.31 -3.25 6.33
N VAL A 62 1.29 -4.03 6.62
CA VAL A 62 1.29 -4.99 7.72
C VAL A 62 0.89 -6.36 7.20
N ASP A 63 1.68 -7.37 7.51
CA ASP A 63 1.36 -8.77 7.18
C ASP A 63 2.11 -9.68 8.15
N LEU A 64 1.63 -10.91 8.25
CA LEU A 64 2.30 -11.95 9.05
C LEU A 64 3.52 -12.51 8.34
N ASN A 65 3.59 -12.36 7.02
CA ASN A 65 4.68 -12.87 6.20
C ASN A 65 5.30 -11.74 5.38
N ASP A 66 6.60 -11.86 5.08
CA ASP A 66 7.27 -10.89 4.22
C ASP A 66 6.72 -10.95 2.79
N PRO A 67 6.57 -9.81 2.12
CA PRO A 67 6.14 -9.80 0.72
C PRO A 67 7.22 -10.39 -0.18
N THR A 68 6.80 -11.12 -1.21
CA THR A 68 7.71 -11.82 -2.12
C THR A 68 7.88 -11.12 -3.46
N HIS A 69 7.01 -10.17 -3.78
CA HIS A 69 7.00 -9.53 -5.11
C HIS A 69 7.44 -8.06 -5.05
N PHE A 70 6.87 -7.29 -4.16
CA PHE A 70 7.13 -5.86 -4.11
C PHE A 70 7.27 -5.39 -2.66
N LYS A 71 8.44 -4.88 -2.33
CA LYS A 71 8.74 -4.31 -1.00
C LYS A 71 9.67 -3.12 -1.19
N PRO A 72 9.13 -1.90 -1.19
CA PRO A 72 9.98 -0.71 -1.33
C PRO A 72 11.03 -0.61 -0.22
N ASN A 73 12.15 -0.02 -0.56
CA ASN A 73 13.24 0.16 0.40
C ASN A 73 13.68 1.63 0.43
N ASN A 74 12.82 2.48 0.93
CA ASN A 74 13.14 3.89 1.10
C ASN A 74 12.27 4.53 2.19
N GLY A 75 12.46 5.82 2.41
CA GLY A 75 11.89 6.56 3.54
C GLY A 75 10.38 6.75 3.52
N ASN A 76 9.68 6.41 2.44
CA ASN A 76 8.23 6.59 2.34
C ASN A 76 7.46 5.31 2.66
N TYR A 77 8.15 4.26 3.12
CA TYR A 77 7.56 2.95 3.30
C TYR A 77 8.05 2.29 4.58
N THR A 78 7.12 1.68 5.31
CA THR A 78 7.43 0.87 6.47
C THR A 78 6.65 -0.45 6.35
N PHE A 79 7.36 -1.57 6.42
CA PHE A 79 6.74 -2.88 6.51
C PHE A 79 6.85 -3.39 7.94
N LEU A 80 5.73 -3.86 8.49
CA LEU A 80 5.68 -4.43 9.83
C LEU A 80 5.17 -5.86 9.75
N LYS A 81 6.00 -6.80 10.19
CA LYS A 81 5.65 -8.21 10.23
C LYS A 81 4.93 -8.51 11.55
N GLN A 82 3.64 -8.32 11.55
CA GLN A 82 2.83 -8.52 12.75
C GLN A 82 1.36 -8.69 12.41
N ASP A 83 0.57 -9.04 13.41
CA ASP A 83 -0.88 -9.15 13.31
C ASP A 83 -1.50 -7.77 13.09
N SER A 84 -2.43 -7.68 12.14
CA SER A 84 -3.07 -6.41 11.80
C SER A 84 -3.89 -5.82 12.96
N ILE A 85 -4.49 -6.67 13.79
CA ILE A 85 -5.26 -6.20 14.94
C ILE A 85 -4.33 -5.54 15.95
N LYS A 86 -3.18 -6.17 16.22
CA LYS A 86 -2.18 -5.59 17.12
C LYS A 86 -1.65 -4.27 16.58
N PHE A 87 -1.42 -4.20 15.27
CA PHE A 87 -0.99 -2.97 14.64
C PHE A 87 -1.99 -1.84 14.90
N LEU A 88 -3.27 -2.11 14.67
CA LEU A 88 -4.31 -1.09 14.85
C LEU A 88 -4.47 -0.69 16.31
N GLU A 89 -4.34 -1.64 17.25
CA GLU A 89 -4.40 -1.34 18.67
C GLU A 89 -3.27 -0.43 19.11
N GLN A 90 -2.09 -0.56 18.50
CA GLN A 90 -0.90 0.23 18.83
C GLN A 90 -0.79 1.52 18.04
N TRP A 91 -1.65 1.73 17.04
CA TRP A 91 -1.62 2.92 16.21
C TRP A 91 -1.97 4.15 17.04
N PRO A 92 -1.19 5.25 16.92
CA PRO A 92 -1.48 6.46 17.68
C PRO A 92 -2.89 6.99 17.39
N LYS A 93 -3.66 7.23 18.44
CA LYS A 93 -5.07 7.64 18.29
C LYS A 93 -5.22 9.03 17.69
N ASP A 94 -4.21 9.86 17.82
CA ASP A 94 -4.19 11.21 17.28
C ASP A 94 -3.71 11.27 15.83
N LYS A 95 -3.30 10.13 15.25
CA LYS A 95 -2.79 10.06 13.90
C LYS A 95 -3.84 9.43 12.98
N LYS A 96 -4.49 10.27 12.19
CA LYS A 96 -5.55 9.82 11.28
C LYS A 96 -4.99 9.03 10.10
N ILE A 97 -5.65 7.93 9.76
CA ILE A 97 -5.36 7.17 8.54
C ILE A 97 -6.21 7.77 7.42
N ASP A 98 -5.56 8.14 6.31
CA ASP A 98 -6.26 8.76 5.19
C ASP A 98 -6.77 7.73 4.18
N VAL A 99 -5.99 6.67 3.99
CA VAL A 99 -6.36 5.61 3.04
C VAL A 99 -6.01 4.24 3.60
#